data_ee006da5158b340cb288178b1a03b6c9
#
_entry.id   ee006da5158b340cb288178b1a03b6c9
#
_cell.length_a   1.000
_cell.length_b   1.000
_cell.length_c   1.000
_cell.angle_alpha   90.00
_cell.angle_beta   90.00
_cell.angle_gamma   90.00
#
_symmetry.space_group_name_H-M   'P 1'
#
loop_
_entity.id
_entity.type
_entity.pdbx_description
1 polymer ?
#
loop_
_entity_poly.entity_id
_entity_poly.type
_entity_poly.pdbx_seq_one_letter_code
_entity_poly.pdbx_strand_id
1 'polypeptide(L)'
;MKRFLIPIILMTVFAMADAQTAKTVSADKPEKIVTFVKEEYTTQWYIRQAKLWEAEVKKNPNNDDAWLNWFTATRYSILFEAQDAYKAGKTKMIEEDYSPLKEFAVRLAKERPNSYARYMIDYYCNRFVNGFECEDNMLKAIKMRPDNEDVYPDYVVYLLQSGETELMADILKKWYNTGEYSYTFLSYSYNVLAGMEAGGILFVNGDMPVFSSLLVKYGKDMFKDKTIICVGLFAVPGYLDHVCKELGIELEIEQKVFTGNYLTDDYRKWDCNIFTAIAQKTGRPVYFSTFLSEANDYKFQQNVYSEGLVNRYSTVKYDNLAVKRRNFEEVYLTDYLFETFVPESYNATAYRVNLNYLPCFKSLLDYYRKTGNKAQEDKLYKMLKHILDNSKDLLDKEEYKRYYDEIKR
;
A
#
# COMPACT_ATOMS: atom_id res chain seq x y z
N MET A 1 -20.09 2.78 26.46
CA MET A 1 -19.62 3.05 25.09
C MET A 1 -18.30 2.33 24.91
N LYS A 2 -18.29 1.24 24.16
CA LYS A 2 -17.08 0.46 23.90
C LYS A 2 -16.25 1.20 22.86
N ARG A 3 -15.04 1.59 23.23
CA ARG A 3 -14.07 2.23 22.34
C ARG A 3 -13.66 1.21 21.28
N PHE A 4 -14.07 1.43 20.05
CA PHE A 4 -13.57 0.69 18.90
C PHE A 4 -12.22 1.30 18.50
N LEU A 5 -11.14 0.66 18.91
CA LEU A 5 -9.83 0.85 18.32
C LEU A 5 -9.88 0.15 16.95
N ILE A 6 -10.07 0.90 15.89
CA ILE A 6 -9.73 0.41 14.57
C ILE A 6 -8.22 0.52 14.49
N PRO A 7 -7.46 -0.61 14.43
CA PRO A 7 -6.08 -0.47 14.06
C PRO A 7 -6.09 0.13 12.66
N ILE A 8 -5.33 1.20 12.52
CA ILE A 8 -4.73 1.59 11.25
C ILE A 8 -4.65 0.33 10.42
N ILE A 9 -5.07 0.39 9.15
CA ILE A 9 -4.55 -0.55 8.16
C ILE A 9 -3.04 -0.45 8.37
N LEU A 10 -2.56 -1.28 9.29
CA LEU A 10 -1.14 -1.43 9.47
C LEU A 10 -0.73 -1.89 8.09
N MET A 11 -0.05 -0.99 7.34
CA MET A 11 0.93 -1.55 6.45
C MET A 11 1.44 -2.76 7.19
N THR A 12 1.32 -3.94 6.61
CA THR A 12 2.25 -4.99 6.97
C THR A 12 3.58 -4.31 6.81
N VAL A 13 4.03 -3.73 7.91
CA VAL A 13 5.41 -3.27 8.06
C VAL A 13 6.15 -4.59 7.96
N PHE A 14 6.50 -4.92 6.72
CA PHE A 14 7.55 -5.87 6.49
C PHE A 14 8.63 -5.45 7.46
N ALA A 15 9.05 -6.38 8.31
CA ALA A 15 10.15 -6.14 9.21
C ALA A 15 11.22 -5.42 8.40
N MET A 16 11.38 -4.13 8.67
CA MET A 16 12.35 -3.32 7.98
C MET A 16 13.69 -3.81 8.47
N ALA A 17 14.36 -4.62 7.66
CA ALA A 17 15.74 -4.95 7.90
C ALA A 17 16.54 -3.64 7.88
N ASP A 18 17.47 -3.52 8.81
CA ASP A 18 18.37 -2.39 8.96
C ASP A 18 19.23 -2.19 7.70
N ALA A 19 18.71 -1.55 6.70
CA ALA A 19 19.48 -1.05 5.58
C ALA A 19 19.25 0.44 5.47
N GLN A 20 19.78 1.15 6.42
CA GLN A 20 19.76 2.59 6.41
C GLN A 20 20.93 3.14 5.63
N THR A 21 20.64 3.71 4.50
CA THR A 21 21.23 4.99 4.15
C THR A 21 20.26 6.09 4.58
N ALA A 22 19.97 6.19 5.86
CA ALA A 22 19.32 7.37 6.41
C ALA A 22 20.20 8.56 6.05
N LYS A 23 19.70 9.47 5.22
CA LYS A 23 20.39 10.72 4.95
C LYS A 23 20.60 11.43 6.28
N THR A 24 21.82 11.42 6.79
CA THR A 24 22.29 12.29 7.85
C THR A 24 22.45 13.68 7.24
N VAL A 25 21.35 14.37 7.01
CA VAL A 25 21.39 15.76 6.59
C VAL A 25 21.28 16.61 7.83
N SER A 26 22.34 17.35 8.11
CA SER A 26 22.35 18.45 9.08
C SER A 26 21.53 19.59 8.50
N ALA A 27 20.21 19.53 8.59
CA ALA A 27 19.37 20.65 8.21
C ALA A 27 19.30 21.65 9.37
N ASP A 28 19.81 22.83 9.18
CA ASP A 28 19.62 23.97 10.08
C ASP A 28 18.33 24.74 9.77
N LYS A 29 17.56 24.24 8.79
CA LYS A 29 16.29 24.81 8.32
C LYS A 29 15.20 23.76 8.36
N PRO A 30 13.93 24.16 8.55
CA PRO A 30 12.81 23.26 8.44
C PRO A 30 12.67 22.77 6.98
N GLU A 31 12.49 21.46 6.81
CA GLU A 31 12.26 20.80 5.53
C GLU A 31 10.83 20.25 5.48
N LYS A 32 10.17 20.29 4.29
CA LYS A 32 8.83 19.69 4.14
C LYS A 32 8.87 18.23 4.55
N ILE A 33 7.98 17.84 5.44
CA ILE A 33 7.84 16.44 5.87
C ILE A 33 6.97 15.71 4.86
N VAL A 34 7.60 14.86 4.06
CA VAL A 34 6.90 13.95 3.18
C VAL A 34 6.50 12.66 3.91
N THR A 35 5.55 11.91 3.36
CA THR A 35 5.21 10.61 3.95
C THR A 35 6.43 9.68 3.98
N PHE A 36 6.59 8.94 5.07
CA PHE A 36 7.70 7.99 5.23
C PHE A 36 7.68 6.87 4.17
N VAL A 37 6.56 6.66 3.50
CA VAL A 37 6.45 5.74 2.36
C VAL A 37 7.29 6.25 1.17
N LYS A 38 7.36 7.56 0.99
CA LYS A 38 8.20 8.20 -0.04
C LYS A 38 9.66 8.28 0.41
N GLU A 39 9.89 8.79 1.61
CA GLU A 39 11.22 9.00 2.13
C GLU A 39 11.25 8.81 3.65
N GLU A 40 12.04 7.86 4.12
CA GLU A 40 12.20 7.55 5.54
C GLU A 40 13.46 8.20 6.09
N TYR A 41 13.32 8.86 7.24
CA TYR A 41 14.42 9.49 7.97
C TYR A 41 14.57 8.86 9.36
N THR A 42 15.67 9.16 10.02
CA THR A 42 15.89 8.69 11.40
C THR A 42 14.93 9.35 12.38
N THR A 43 14.64 8.67 13.49
CA THR A 43 13.88 9.23 14.62
C THR A 43 14.43 10.58 15.06
N GLN A 44 15.76 10.73 15.14
CA GLN A 44 16.41 11.97 15.55
C GLN A 44 16.20 13.11 14.55
N TRP A 45 16.12 12.80 13.24
CA TRP A 45 15.78 13.78 12.23
C TRP A 45 14.36 14.32 12.42
N TYR A 46 13.37 13.44 12.64
CA TYR A 46 11.99 13.85 12.90
C TYR A 46 11.86 14.71 14.16
N ILE A 47 12.54 14.32 15.25
CA ILE A 47 12.58 15.12 16.50
C ILE A 47 13.14 16.52 16.22
N ARG A 48 14.21 16.62 15.43
CA ARG A 48 14.81 17.91 15.07
C ARG A 48 13.86 18.74 14.21
N GLN A 49 13.26 18.15 13.19
CA GLN A 49 12.30 18.83 12.32
C GLN A 49 11.08 19.33 13.09
N ALA A 50 10.56 18.56 14.05
CA ALA A 50 9.47 19.01 14.90
C ALA A 50 9.83 20.32 15.64
N LYS A 51 11.04 20.44 16.21
CA LYS A 51 11.51 21.66 16.86
C LYS A 51 11.65 22.83 15.91
N LEU A 52 12.16 22.60 14.69
CA LEU A 52 12.34 23.64 13.69
C LEU A 52 10.98 24.17 13.21
N TRP A 53 10.03 23.29 12.92
CA TRP A 53 8.68 23.66 12.50
C TRP A 53 7.87 24.33 13.62
N GLU A 54 8.07 23.91 14.89
CA GLU A 54 7.51 24.63 16.04
C GLU A 54 7.97 26.09 16.08
N ALA A 55 9.27 26.32 15.83
CA ALA A 55 9.81 27.67 15.78
C ALA A 55 9.21 28.49 14.62
N GLU A 56 8.95 27.87 13.45
CA GLU A 56 8.28 28.54 12.35
C GLU A 56 6.82 28.89 12.66
N VAL A 57 6.08 28.01 13.33
CA VAL A 57 4.72 28.30 13.81
C VAL A 57 4.70 29.48 14.80
N LYS A 58 5.70 29.55 15.70
CA LYS A 58 5.82 30.69 16.64
C LYS A 58 6.08 32.01 15.92
N LYS A 59 6.83 32.00 14.80
CA LYS A 59 7.09 33.20 13.98
C LYS A 59 5.87 33.61 13.13
N ASN A 60 5.20 32.63 12.54
CA ASN A 60 4.03 32.84 11.71
C ASN A 60 2.90 31.84 12.04
N PRO A 61 2.08 32.14 13.04
CA PRO A 61 0.98 31.26 13.45
C PRO A 61 -0.09 31.04 12.37
N ASN A 62 -0.11 31.87 11.34
CA ASN A 62 -1.08 31.75 10.23
C ASN A 62 -0.63 30.80 9.10
N ASN A 63 0.57 30.25 9.18
CA ASN A 63 1.08 29.32 8.18
C ASN A 63 0.56 27.90 8.44
N ASP A 64 -0.46 27.48 7.66
CA ASP A 64 -1.05 26.14 7.75
C ASP A 64 -0.03 25.03 7.47
N ASP A 65 0.90 25.23 6.52
CA ASP A 65 1.89 24.23 6.16
C ASP A 65 2.92 24.03 7.28
N ALA A 66 3.27 25.10 8.00
CA ALA A 66 4.12 24.99 9.19
C ALA A 66 3.46 24.13 10.29
N TRP A 67 2.17 24.30 10.55
CA TRP A 67 1.41 23.49 11.48
C TRP A 67 1.37 22.02 11.09
N LEU A 68 1.10 21.74 9.81
CA LEU A 68 1.02 20.37 9.30
C LEU A 68 2.39 19.66 9.35
N ASN A 69 3.46 20.36 8.97
CA ASN A 69 4.80 19.79 9.04
C ASN A 69 5.22 19.54 10.51
N TRP A 70 4.91 20.45 11.43
CA TRP A 70 5.18 20.25 12.86
C TRP A 70 4.42 19.03 13.40
N PHE A 71 3.11 18.94 13.11
CA PHE A 71 2.30 17.78 13.49
C PHE A 71 2.86 16.48 12.92
N THR A 72 3.16 16.45 11.63
CA THR A 72 3.64 15.24 10.96
C THR A 72 5.02 14.81 11.46
N ALA A 73 5.94 15.75 11.68
CA ALA A 73 7.24 15.46 12.25
C ALA A 73 7.11 14.90 13.69
N THR A 74 6.22 15.47 14.51
CA THR A 74 5.93 14.97 15.86
C THR A 74 5.34 13.56 15.82
N ARG A 75 4.37 13.33 14.93
CA ARG A 75 3.75 12.01 14.75
C ARG A 75 4.79 10.96 14.35
N TYR A 76 5.66 11.26 13.38
CA TYR A 76 6.66 10.31 12.91
C TYR A 76 7.76 10.09 13.95
N SER A 77 8.13 11.09 14.77
CA SER A 77 9.07 10.85 15.87
C SER A 77 8.52 9.83 16.85
N ILE A 78 7.23 9.89 17.22
CA ILE A 78 6.57 8.91 18.11
C ILE A 78 6.56 7.51 17.46
N LEU A 79 6.14 7.42 16.18
CA LEU A 79 6.09 6.16 15.45
C LEU A 79 7.46 5.47 15.37
N PHE A 80 8.49 6.21 14.98
CA PHE A 80 9.83 5.63 14.80
C PHE A 80 10.53 5.36 16.13
N GLU A 81 10.26 6.13 17.20
CA GLU A 81 10.71 5.76 18.57
C GLU A 81 10.15 4.40 19.02
N ALA A 82 8.86 4.15 18.74
CA ALA A 82 8.24 2.87 19.07
C ALA A 82 8.85 1.71 18.26
N GLN A 83 9.13 1.94 16.96
CA GLN A 83 9.79 0.95 16.10
C GLN A 83 11.22 0.66 16.54
N ASP A 84 12.01 1.70 16.85
CA ASP A 84 13.39 1.55 17.33
C ASP A 84 13.43 0.77 18.65
N ALA A 85 12.48 1.03 19.55
CA ALA A 85 12.36 0.29 20.79
C ALA A 85 12.01 -1.19 20.59
N TYR A 86 11.11 -1.49 19.62
CA TYR A 86 10.78 -2.87 19.25
C TYR A 86 11.99 -3.60 18.64
N LYS A 87 12.72 -2.98 17.71
CA LYS A 87 13.96 -3.51 17.14
C LYS A 87 15.04 -3.79 18.18
N ALA A 88 15.10 -2.95 19.24
CA ALA A 88 16.02 -3.14 20.36
C ALA A 88 15.60 -4.26 21.34
N GLY A 89 14.58 -5.08 21.00
CA GLY A 89 14.12 -6.21 21.82
C GLY A 89 13.35 -5.83 23.07
N LYS A 90 12.85 -4.61 23.16
CA LYS A 90 11.92 -4.19 24.21
C LYS A 90 10.56 -4.75 23.88
N THR A 91 10.19 -5.87 24.50
CA THR A 91 9.05 -6.75 24.18
C THR A 91 7.66 -6.22 24.51
N LYS A 92 7.49 -5.04 25.02
CA LYS A 92 6.22 -4.31 24.97
C LYS A 92 6.25 -3.44 23.73
N MET A 93 5.34 -3.71 22.77
CA MET A 93 4.87 -2.62 21.91
C MET A 93 4.57 -1.48 22.86
N ILE A 94 5.38 -0.43 22.82
CA ILE A 94 5.08 0.79 23.53
C ILE A 94 3.76 1.21 22.92
N GLU A 95 2.68 1.23 23.73
CA GLU A 95 1.45 1.87 23.29
C GLU A 95 1.86 3.27 22.86
N GLU A 96 1.72 3.54 21.57
CA GLU A 96 2.10 4.82 21.00
C GLU A 96 1.32 5.90 21.74
N ASP A 97 2.01 6.72 22.51
CA ASP A 97 1.37 7.82 23.23
C ASP A 97 1.10 8.99 22.27
N TYR A 98 -0.06 8.97 21.64
CA TYR A 98 -0.53 10.05 20.77
C TYR A 98 -1.13 11.25 21.55
N SER A 99 -1.05 11.28 22.89
CA SER A 99 -1.54 12.42 23.68
C SER A 99 -0.96 13.77 23.20
N PRO A 100 0.34 13.89 22.86
CA PRO A 100 0.88 15.14 22.34
C PRO A 100 0.21 15.61 21.06
N LEU A 101 -0.25 14.69 20.19
CA LEU A 101 -0.93 15.06 18.94
C LEU A 101 -2.31 15.69 19.18
N LYS A 102 -3.02 15.29 20.24
CA LYS A 102 -4.31 15.87 20.60
C LYS A 102 -4.22 17.34 20.99
N GLU A 103 -3.08 17.74 21.56
CA GLU A 103 -2.84 19.13 21.94
C GLU A 103 -2.85 20.07 20.71
N PHE A 104 -2.37 19.60 19.55
CA PHE A 104 -2.44 20.35 18.28
C PHE A 104 -3.90 20.64 17.91
N ALA A 105 -4.77 19.62 17.93
CA ALA A 105 -6.17 19.79 17.58
C ALA A 105 -6.87 20.77 18.52
N VAL A 106 -6.64 20.65 19.86
CA VAL A 106 -7.22 21.55 20.86
C VAL A 106 -6.73 22.99 20.66
N ARG A 107 -5.43 23.16 20.43
CA ARG A 107 -4.84 24.49 20.21
C ARG A 107 -5.37 25.14 18.93
N LEU A 108 -5.39 24.44 17.81
CA LEU A 108 -5.89 24.95 16.54
C LEU A 108 -7.39 25.23 16.55
N ALA A 109 -8.19 24.41 17.27
CA ALA A 109 -9.61 24.70 17.44
C ALA A 109 -9.86 26.04 18.11
N LYS A 110 -8.98 26.46 19.04
CA LYS A 110 -9.06 27.74 19.73
C LYS A 110 -8.47 28.91 18.92
N GLU A 111 -7.25 28.71 18.37
CA GLU A 111 -6.48 29.80 17.76
C GLU A 111 -6.87 30.02 16.29
N ARG A 112 -7.24 28.95 15.56
CA ARG A 112 -7.50 28.97 14.11
C ARG A 112 -8.67 28.06 13.70
N PRO A 113 -9.89 28.29 14.20
CA PRO A 113 -11.04 27.35 14.09
C PRO A 113 -11.45 27.02 12.65
N ASN A 114 -11.15 27.90 11.69
CA ASN A 114 -11.53 27.75 10.28
C ASN A 114 -10.30 27.66 9.35
N SER A 115 -9.20 27.07 9.80
CA SER A 115 -7.99 26.90 9.00
C SER A 115 -7.91 25.52 8.36
N TYR A 116 -7.19 25.41 7.25
CA TYR A 116 -6.88 24.15 6.59
C TYR A 116 -6.14 23.17 7.54
N ALA A 117 -5.11 23.68 8.23
CA ALA A 117 -4.35 22.90 9.20
C ALA A 117 -5.23 22.33 10.31
N ARG A 118 -6.17 23.13 10.85
CA ARG A 118 -7.09 22.68 11.88
C ARG A 118 -7.93 21.50 11.40
N TYR A 119 -8.49 21.59 10.21
CA TYR A 119 -9.36 20.51 9.69
C TYR A 119 -8.56 19.24 9.41
N MET A 120 -7.38 19.33 8.82
CA MET A 120 -6.53 18.15 8.55
C MET A 120 -5.99 17.53 9.83
N ILE A 121 -5.48 18.32 10.77
CA ILE A 121 -4.94 17.78 12.03
C ILE A 121 -6.04 17.14 12.88
N ASP A 122 -7.21 17.74 12.93
CA ASP A 122 -8.35 17.16 13.63
C ASP A 122 -8.80 15.83 12.97
N TYR A 123 -8.83 15.78 11.65
CA TYR A 123 -9.05 14.54 10.92
C TYR A 123 -8.01 13.46 11.28
N TYR A 124 -6.72 13.76 11.24
CA TYR A 124 -5.68 12.78 11.57
C TYR A 124 -5.74 12.33 13.03
N CYS A 125 -5.96 13.24 13.97
CA CYS A 125 -6.11 12.89 15.38
C CYS A 125 -7.31 11.96 15.62
N ASN A 126 -8.45 12.23 14.99
CA ASN A 126 -9.67 11.45 15.18
C ASN A 126 -9.65 10.13 14.42
N ARG A 127 -9.06 10.08 13.23
CA ARG A 127 -8.90 8.85 12.43
C ARG A 127 -8.18 7.75 13.23
N PHE A 128 -7.18 8.11 14.02
CA PHE A 128 -6.42 7.15 14.84
C PHE A 128 -7.12 6.77 16.14
N VAL A 129 -8.10 7.56 16.60
CA VAL A 129 -8.78 7.36 17.90
C VAL A 129 -10.22 6.87 17.74
N ASN A 130 -10.98 7.44 16.81
CA ASN A 130 -12.43 7.25 16.68
C ASN A 130 -12.84 6.50 15.40
N GLY A 131 -11.91 6.12 14.55
CA GLY A 131 -12.23 5.49 13.28
C GLY A 131 -12.73 6.48 12.23
N PHE A 132 -13.66 6.04 11.38
CA PHE A 132 -14.09 6.76 10.17
C PHE A 132 -15.10 7.92 10.41
N GLU A 133 -15.42 8.28 11.64
CA GLU A 133 -16.40 9.34 11.94
C GLU A 133 -15.86 10.78 11.82
N CYS A 134 -14.70 10.96 11.17
CA CYS A 134 -14.00 12.25 11.09
C CYS A 134 -13.86 12.83 9.68
N GLU A 135 -14.46 12.20 8.67
CA GLU A 135 -14.33 12.59 7.27
C GLU A 135 -14.82 14.01 6.98
N ASP A 136 -15.80 14.52 7.73
CA ASP A 136 -16.32 15.87 7.56
C ASP A 136 -15.22 16.94 7.58
N ASN A 137 -14.21 16.77 8.43
CA ASN A 137 -13.08 17.72 8.50
C ASN A 137 -12.16 17.60 7.30
N MET A 138 -11.87 16.38 6.85
CA MET A 138 -11.13 16.17 5.60
C MET A 138 -11.86 16.79 4.40
N LEU A 139 -13.19 16.61 4.29
CA LEU A 139 -13.98 17.18 3.19
C LEU A 139 -14.01 18.72 3.24
N LYS A 140 -14.01 19.34 4.44
CA LYS A 140 -13.84 20.80 4.58
C LYS A 140 -12.46 21.24 4.12
N ALA A 141 -11.42 20.53 4.48
CA ALA A 141 -10.05 20.83 4.05
C ALA A 141 -9.91 20.72 2.52
N ILE A 142 -10.43 19.67 1.90
CA ILE A 142 -10.44 19.50 0.44
C ILE A 142 -11.13 20.67 -0.26
N LYS A 143 -12.27 21.16 0.26
CA LYS A 143 -12.93 22.34 -0.30
C LYS A 143 -12.08 23.59 -0.24
N MET A 144 -11.20 23.71 0.76
CA MET A 144 -10.28 24.86 0.88
C MET A 144 -9.07 24.75 -0.06
N ARG A 145 -8.58 23.54 -0.31
CA ARG A 145 -7.41 23.26 -1.16
C ARG A 145 -7.69 22.02 -2.05
N PRO A 146 -8.54 22.14 -3.08
CA PRO A 146 -9.00 21.00 -3.88
C PRO A 146 -7.91 20.32 -4.71
N ASP A 147 -6.81 21.02 -4.96
CA ASP A 147 -5.68 20.52 -5.76
C ASP A 147 -4.46 20.17 -4.90
N ASN A 148 -4.64 20.03 -3.56
CA ASN A 148 -3.57 19.56 -2.69
C ASN A 148 -3.44 18.05 -2.77
N GLU A 149 -2.38 17.58 -3.40
CA GLU A 149 -2.08 16.16 -3.61
C GLU A 149 -1.81 15.37 -2.31
N ASP A 150 -1.34 16.05 -1.25
CA ASP A 150 -1.04 15.42 0.04
C ASP A 150 -2.29 14.74 0.67
N VAL A 151 -3.51 15.13 0.26
CA VAL A 151 -4.77 14.60 0.77
C VAL A 151 -5.40 13.54 -0.16
N TYR A 152 -4.90 13.38 -1.37
CA TYR A 152 -5.50 12.44 -2.33
C TYR A 152 -5.57 11.00 -1.84
N PRO A 153 -4.55 10.43 -1.15
CA PRO A 153 -4.65 9.07 -0.62
C PRO A 153 -5.85 8.88 0.32
N ASP A 154 -6.02 9.79 1.29
CA ASP A 154 -7.12 9.74 2.24
C ASP A 154 -8.48 9.94 1.55
N TYR A 155 -8.53 10.85 0.59
CA TYR A 155 -9.76 11.11 -0.15
C TYR A 155 -10.17 9.92 -1.04
N VAL A 156 -9.22 9.27 -1.71
CA VAL A 156 -9.48 8.06 -2.50
C VAL A 156 -10.02 6.93 -1.62
N VAL A 157 -9.49 6.73 -0.41
CA VAL A 157 -10.01 5.74 0.53
C VAL A 157 -11.45 6.06 0.91
N TYR A 158 -11.75 7.32 1.23
CA TYR A 158 -13.12 7.75 1.52
C TYR A 158 -14.08 7.48 0.34
N LEU A 159 -13.67 7.82 -0.89
CA LEU A 159 -14.48 7.63 -2.10
C LEU A 159 -14.68 6.15 -2.44
N LEU A 160 -13.69 5.29 -2.15
CA LEU A 160 -13.85 3.83 -2.24
C LEU A 160 -14.91 3.32 -1.25
N GLN A 161 -14.89 3.81 -0.02
CA GLN A 161 -15.84 3.42 1.02
C GLN A 161 -17.25 3.87 0.72
N SER A 162 -17.42 5.09 0.22
CA SER A 162 -18.71 5.69 -0.10
C SER A 162 -19.29 5.26 -1.46
N GLY A 163 -18.50 4.54 -2.28
CA GLY A 163 -18.92 4.09 -3.61
C GLY A 163 -19.01 5.21 -4.65
N GLU A 164 -18.37 6.36 -4.41
CA GLU A 164 -18.38 7.54 -5.30
C GLU A 164 -17.36 7.35 -6.45
N THR A 165 -17.60 6.35 -7.29
CA THR A 165 -16.64 5.87 -8.30
C THR A 165 -16.27 6.93 -9.35
N GLU A 166 -17.22 7.76 -9.80
CA GLU A 166 -16.93 8.80 -10.80
C GLU A 166 -16.00 9.89 -10.23
N LEU A 167 -16.32 10.38 -9.04
CA LEU A 167 -15.48 11.37 -8.36
C LEU A 167 -14.10 10.80 -8.02
N MET A 168 -14.04 9.54 -7.60
CA MET A 168 -12.77 8.83 -7.37
C MET A 168 -11.92 8.78 -8.64
N ALA A 169 -12.52 8.47 -9.79
CA ALA A 169 -11.81 8.44 -11.07
C ALA A 169 -11.23 9.82 -11.43
N ASP A 170 -11.96 10.90 -11.17
CA ASP A 170 -11.49 12.26 -11.43
C ASP A 170 -10.31 12.64 -10.51
N ILE A 171 -10.38 12.28 -9.23
CA ILE A 171 -9.26 12.51 -8.28
C ILE A 171 -8.04 11.67 -8.67
N LEU A 172 -8.23 10.41 -9.07
CA LEU A 172 -7.14 9.55 -9.51
C LEU A 172 -6.48 10.06 -10.80
N LYS A 173 -7.23 10.67 -11.73
CA LYS A 173 -6.66 11.34 -12.91
C LYS A 173 -5.83 12.56 -12.51
N LYS A 174 -6.33 13.39 -11.60
CA LYS A 174 -5.56 14.53 -11.08
C LYS A 174 -4.27 14.04 -10.43
N TRP A 175 -4.35 13.04 -9.54
CA TRP A 175 -3.20 12.48 -8.84
C TRP A 175 -2.18 11.86 -9.80
N TYR A 176 -2.62 11.07 -10.78
CA TYR A 176 -1.72 10.52 -11.80
C TYR A 176 -0.97 11.63 -12.57
N ASN A 177 -1.67 12.71 -12.91
CA ASN A 177 -1.10 13.82 -13.69
C ASN A 177 -0.11 14.69 -12.90
N THR A 178 -0.06 14.59 -11.57
CA THR A 178 1.01 15.24 -10.79
C THR A 178 2.39 14.64 -11.08
N GLY A 179 2.42 13.38 -11.51
CA GLY A 179 3.68 12.65 -11.74
C GLY A 179 4.44 12.29 -10.45
N GLU A 180 3.83 12.52 -9.29
CA GLU A 180 4.49 12.32 -7.99
C GLU A 180 4.49 10.88 -7.49
N TYR A 181 3.60 10.02 -8.05
CA TYR A 181 3.49 8.64 -7.59
C TYR A 181 4.62 7.77 -8.14
N SER A 182 5.03 6.78 -7.35
CA SER A 182 6.11 5.85 -7.69
C SER A 182 5.95 5.22 -9.08
N TYR A 183 6.89 5.50 -9.97
CA TYR A 183 6.94 4.89 -11.30
C TYR A 183 7.10 3.36 -11.23
N THR A 184 7.89 2.88 -10.29
CA THR A 184 8.10 1.44 -10.06
C THR A 184 6.80 0.74 -9.64
N PHE A 185 6.04 1.32 -8.71
CA PHE A 185 4.75 0.76 -8.32
C PHE A 185 3.71 0.81 -9.45
N LEU A 186 3.68 1.89 -10.23
CA LEU A 186 2.79 1.97 -11.41
C LEU A 186 3.14 0.89 -12.43
N SER A 187 4.43 0.69 -12.73
CA SER A 187 4.90 -0.33 -13.67
C SER A 187 4.64 -1.76 -13.18
N TYR A 188 4.86 -1.99 -11.89
CA TYR A 188 4.52 -3.27 -11.25
C TYR A 188 3.02 -3.56 -11.35
N SER A 189 2.16 -2.60 -10.97
CA SER A 189 0.70 -2.75 -11.03
C SER A 189 0.17 -2.86 -12.45
N TYR A 190 0.81 -2.20 -13.42
CA TYR A 190 0.53 -2.46 -14.83
C TYR A 190 0.73 -3.94 -15.18
N ASN A 191 1.86 -4.54 -14.81
CA ASN A 191 2.12 -5.96 -15.08
C ASN A 191 1.14 -6.88 -14.33
N VAL A 192 0.77 -6.54 -13.08
CA VAL A 192 -0.27 -7.26 -12.34
C VAL A 192 -1.58 -7.29 -13.14
N LEU A 193 -2.07 -6.13 -13.57
CA LEU A 193 -3.33 -6.03 -14.29
C LEU A 193 -3.26 -6.60 -15.71
N ALA A 194 -2.13 -6.44 -16.40
CA ALA A 194 -1.91 -7.00 -17.74
C ALA A 194 -1.86 -8.54 -17.73
N GLY A 195 -1.35 -9.15 -16.65
CA GLY A 195 -1.30 -10.60 -16.49
C GLY A 195 -2.65 -11.28 -16.28
N MET A 196 -3.71 -10.53 -15.98
CA MET A 196 -5.04 -11.05 -15.75
C MET A 196 -5.83 -11.23 -17.05
N GLU A 197 -6.70 -12.24 -17.10
CA GLU A 197 -7.68 -12.39 -18.21
C GLU A 197 -8.68 -11.23 -18.24
N ALA A 198 -9.31 -11.04 -19.40
CA ALA A 198 -10.37 -10.05 -19.58
C ALA A 198 -11.50 -10.22 -18.55
N GLY A 199 -12.02 -9.11 -18.05
CA GLY A 199 -13.07 -9.10 -17.04
C GLY A 199 -12.63 -9.57 -15.65
N GLY A 200 -11.34 -9.76 -15.39
CA GLY A 200 -10.83 -10.26 -14.13
C GLY A 200 -11.13 -9.35 -12.93
N ILE A 201 -11.29 -9.95 -11.75
CA ILE A 201 -11.48 -9.27 -10.46
C ILE A 201 -10.18 -9.45 -9.66
N LEU A 202 -9.55 -8.35 -9.26
CA LEU A 202 -8.33 -8.33 -8.44
C LEU A 202 -8.69 -8.00 -6.99
N PHE A 203 -8.43 -8.92 -6.09
CA PHE A 203 -8.37 -8.65 -4.66
C PHE A 203 -6.97 -8.18 -4.29
N VAL A 204 -6.89 -7.01 -3.66
CA VAL A 204 -5.62 -6.37 -3.30
C VAL A 204 -5.72 -5.77 -1.91
N ASN A 205 -4.63 -5.75 -1.15
CA ASN A 205 -4.53 -5.15 0.16
C ASN A 205 -3.26 -4.30 0.29
N GLY A 206 -3.30 -3.31 1.19
CA GLY A 206 -2.23 -2.36 1.42
C GLY A 206 -2.31 -1.13 0.50
N ASP A 207 -1.96 0.03 1.06
CA ASP A 207 -2.13 1.33 0.40
C ASP A 207 -1.42 1.40 -0.96
N MET A 208 -0.13 1.03 -0.99
CA MET A 208 0.68 1.15 -2.20
C MET A 208 0.16 0.32 -3.38
N PRO A 209 -0.12 -1.00 -3.23
CA PRO A 209 -0.64 -1.78 -4.34
C PRO A 209 -2.09 -1.44 -4.71
N VAL A 210 -2.92 -0.99 -3.75
CA VAL A 210 -4.28 -0.49 -4.04
C VAL A 210 -4.21 0.77 -4.88
N PHE A 211 -3.50 1.80 -4.40
CA PHE A 211 -3.42 3.08 -5.10
C PHE A 211 -2.77 2.96 -6.47
N SER A 212 -1.66 2.24 -6.59
CA SER A 212 -1.01 2.04 -7.89
C SER A 212 -1.91 1.32 -8.90
N SER A 213 -2.67 0.32 -8.46
CA SER A 213 -3.64 -0.37 -9.33
C SER A 213 -4.79 0.55 -9.77
N LEU A 214 -5.31 1.37 -8.85
CA LEU A 214 -6.35 2.36 -9.16
C LEU A 214 -5.83 3.48 -10.07
N LEU A 215 -4.60 3.96 -9.85
CA LEU A 215 -3.97 4.98 -10.69
C LEU A 215 -3.74 4.46 -12.12
N VAL A 216 -3.33 3.20 -12.28
CA VAL A 216 -3.22 2.58 -13.62
C VAL A 216 -4.59 2.45 -14.28
N LYS A 217 -5.61 2.00 -13.54
CA LYS A 217 -6.95 1.82 -14.10
C LYS A 217 -7.63 3.16 -14.42
N TYR A 218 -7.74 4.05 -13.45
CA TYR A 218 -8.54 5.27 -13.58
C TYR A 218 -7.68 6.48 -13.97
N GLY A 219 -6.48 6.61 -13.39
CA GLY A 219 -5.58 7.72 -13.67
C GLY A 219 -5.05 7.69 -15.10
N LYS A 220 -4.56 6.51 -15.54
CA LYS A 220 -4.05 6.28 -16.90
C LYS A 220 -5.12 5.78 -17.88
N ASP A 221 -6.33 5.53 -17.43
CA ASP A 221 -7.47 5.07 -18.23
C ASP A 221 -7.24 3.71 -18.94
N MET A 222 -6.60 2.76 -18.24
CA MET A 222 -6.27 1.41 -18.74
C MET A 222 -7.07 0.33 -18.03
N PHE A 223 -7.15 -0.87 -18.62
CA PHE A 223 -7.75 -2.07 -17.99
C PHE A 223 -9.19 -1.81 -17.45
N LYS A 224 -10.04 -1.10 -18.21
CA LYS A 224 -11.40 -0.71 -17.81
C LYS A 224 -12.30 -1.89 -17.48
N ASP A 225 -12.04 -3.03 -18.10
CA ASP A 225 -12.76 -4.30 -17.93
C ASP A 225 -12.44 -4.99 -16.58
N LYS A 226 -11.38 -4.59 -15.88
CA LYS A 226 -10.97 -5.20 -14.61
C LYS A 226 -11.65 -4.52 -13.43
N THR A 227 -11.97 -5.28 -12.39
CA THR A 227 -12.46 -4.76 -11.11
C THR A 227 -11.36 -4.89 -10.06
N ILE A 228 -11.12 -3.84 -9.28
CA ILE A 228 -10.12 -3.80 -8.20
C ILE A 228 -10.87 -3.67 -6.88
N ILE A 229 -10.66 -4.61 -5.98
CA ILE A 229 -11.35 -4.68 -4.68
C ILE A 229 -10.32 -4.64 -3.56
N CYS A 230 -10.45 -3.65 -2.66
CA CYS A 230 -9.59 -3.49 -1.50
C CYS A 230 -10.07 -4.36 -0.35
N VAL A 231 -9.34 -5.44 -0.04
CA VAL A 231 -9.70 -6.40 1.02
C VAL A 231 -9.68 -5.72 2.40
N GLY A 232 -8.75 -4.81 2.64
CA GLY A 232 -8.66 -4.08 3.91
C GLY A 232 -9.90 -3.27 4.27
N LEU A 233 -10.81 -3.04 3.32
CA LEU A 233 -12.06 -2.32 3.54
C LEU A 233 -13.28 -3.24 3.79
N PHE A 234 -13.14 -4.55 3.72
CA PHE A 234 -14.28 -5.47 3.90
C PHE A 234 -15.01 -5.30 5.23
N ALA A 235 -14.28 -5.01 6.30
CA ALA A 235 -14.87 -4.77 7.61
C ALA A 235 -15.44 -3.34 7.79
N VAL A 236 -15.32 -2.48 6.78
CA VAL A 236 -15.90 -1.14 6.79
C VAL A 236 -17.38 -1.23 6.42
N PRO A 237 -18.29 -0.72 7.26
CA PRO A 237 -19.71 -0.76 6.97
C PRO A 237 -20.06 -0.13 5.62
N GLY A 238 -20.87 -0.83 4.81
CA GLY A 238 -21.34 -0.38 3.51
C GLY A 238 -20.36 -0.63 2.34
N TYR A 239 -19.08 -0.89 2.59
CA TYR A 239 -18.12 -1.12 1.49
C TYR A 239 -18.47 -2.35 0.64
N LEU A 240 -18.78 -3.48 1.28
CA LEU A 240 -19.18 -4.69 0.56
C LEU A 240 -20.48 -4.50 -0.23
N ASP A 241 -21.40 -3.67 0.25
CA ASP A 241 -22.65 -3.35 -0.46
C ASP A 241 -22.34 -2.61 -1.78
N HIS A 242 -21.37 -1.67 -1.75
CA HIS A 242 -20.90 -0.99 -2.96
C HIS A 242 -20.21 -1.93 -3.92
N VAL A 243 -19.35 -2.84 -3.44
CA VAL A 243 -18.72 -3.89 -4.25
C VAL A 243 -19.78 -4.78 -4.91
N CYS A 244 -20.77 -5.23 -4.15
CA CYS A 244 -21.85 -6.07 -4.65
C CYS A 244 -22.66 -5.35 -5.74
N LYS A 245 -22.97 -4.07 -5.53
CA LYS A 245 -23.67 -3.23 -6.51
C LYS A 245 -22.86 -3.07 -7.79
N GLU A 246 -21.56 -2.80 -7.70
CA GLU A 246 -20.66 -2.70 -8.86
C GLU A 246 -20.59 -4.02 -9.64
N LEU A 247 -20.56 -5.15 -8.94
CA LEU A 247 -20.51 -6.48 -9.55
C LEU A 247 -21.88 -7.00 -10.02
N GLY A 248 -22.98 -6.36 -9.65
CA GLY A 248 -24.35 -6.81 -9.95
C GLY A 248 -24.73 -8.12 -9.25
N ILE A 249 -24.24 -8.33 -8.03
CA ILE A 249 -24.47 -9.54 -7.22
C ILE A 249 -25.03 -9.20 -5.85
N GLU A 250 -25.56 -10.21 -5.15
CA GLU A 250 -25.92 -10.15 -3.74
C GLU A 250 -25.11 -11.17 -2.97
N LEU A 251 -24.58 -10.77 -1.81
CA LEU A 251 -23.85 -11.64 -0.89
C LEU A 251 -24.65 -11.85 0.40
N GLU A 252 -24.91 -13.10 0.73
CA GLU A 252 -25.51 -13.49 2.01
C GLU A 252 -24.41 -13.79 3.03
N ILE A 253 -23.62 -12.76 3.36
CA ILE A 253 -22.48 -12.88 4.29
C ILE A 253 -22.70 -11.87 5.40
N GLU A 254 -22.67 -12.36 6.64
CA GLU A 254 -22.79 -11.49 7.82
C GLU A 254 -21.62 -10.49 7.84
N GLN A 255 -21.95 -9.20 7.93
CA GLN A 255 -20.97 -8.14 8.05
C GLN A 255 -20.21 -8.27 9.37
N LYS A 256 -18.91 -8.46 9.31
CA LYS A 256 -18.05 -8.37 10.49
C LYS A 256 -17.60 -6.94 10.71
N VAL A 257 -17.71 -6.51 11.97
CA VAL A 257 -17.14 -5.24 12.40
C VAL A 257 -15.77 -5.53 13.01
N PHE A 258 -14.80 -4.74 12.65
CA PHE A 258 -13.44 -4.88 13.16
C PHE A 258 -13.39 -4.73 14.69
N THR A 259 -12.84 -5.72 15.41
CA THR A 259 -12.76 -5.74 16.87
C THR A 259 -11.35 -5.80 17.44
N GLY A 260 -10.33 -5.48 16.65
CA GLY A 260 -8.97 -5.27 17.15
C GLY A 260 -7.84 -6.13 16.60
N ASN A 261 -8.08 -7.32 16.03
CA ASN A 261 -7.01 -8.10 15.40
C ASN A 261 -7.49 -8.72 14.08
N TYR A 262 -7.04 -8.15 12.98
CA TYR A 262 -7.36 -8.58 11.62
C TYR A 262 -6.68 -9.90 11.21
N LEU A 263 -5.67 -10.33 11.94
CA LEU A 263 -4.88 -11.52 11.61
C LEU A 263 -5.40 -12.82 12.25
N THR A 264 -6.62 -12.80 12.80
CA THR A 264 -7.24 -13.99 13.37
C THR A 264 -7.71 -14.94 12.27
N ASP A 265 -7.70 -16.24 12.56
CA ASP A 265 -8.22 -17.28 11.65
C ASP A 265 -9.68 -17.06 11.24
N ASP A 266 -10.48 -16.42 12.10
CA ASP A 266 -11.87 -16.11 11.81
C ASP A 266 -12.04 -15.03 10.75
N TYR A 267 -11.18 -13.99 10.74
CA TYR A 267 -11.18 -12.99 9.67
C TYR A 267 -10.69 -13.58 8.36
N ARG A 268 -9.61 -14.37 8.38
CA ARG A 268 -9.11 -15.04 7.17
C ARG A 268 -10.15 -15.95 6.53
N LYS A 269 -10.89 -16.72 7.33
CA LYS A 269 -11.99 -17.55 6.83
C LYS A 269 -13.12 -16.71 6.25
N TRP A 270 -13.45 -15.62 6.90
CA TRP A 270 -14.48 -14.70 6.43
C TRP A 270 -14.11 -14.06 5.08
N ASP A 271 -12.88 -13.58 4.94
CA ASP A 271 -12.36 -13.07 3.67
C ASP A 271 -12.40 -14.14 2.57
N CYS A 272 -11.94 -15.37 2.87
CA CYS A 272 -12.01 -16.48 1.91
C CYS A 272 -13.43 -16.85 1.50
N ASN A 273 -14.41 -16.71 2.39
CA ASN A 273 -15.83 -16.91 2.06
C ASN A 273 -16.34 -15.82 1.09
N ILE A 274 -15.94 -14.57 1.31
CA ILE A 274 -16.26 -13.45 0.39
C ILE A 274 -15.65 -13.71 -1.00
N PHE A 275 -14.35 -14.06 -1.06
CA PHE A 275 -13.68 -14.37 -2.32
C PHE A 275 -14.38 -15.47 -3.10
N THR A 276 -14.71 -16.56 -2.39
CA THR A 276 -15.40 -17.73 -3.00
C THR A 276 -16.79 -17.35 -3.51
N ALA A 277 -17.55 -16.62 -2.71
CA ALA A 277 -18.91 -16.21 -3.07
C ALA A 277 -18.89 -15.25 -4.29
N ILE A 278 -17.98 -14.28 -4.33
CA ILE A 278 -17.81 -13.39 -5.48
C ILE A 278 -17.43 -14.18 -6.74
N ALA A 279 -16.48 -15.12 -6.63
CA ALA A 279 -16.08 -15.96 -7.76
C ALA A 279 -17.26 -16.78 -8.31
N GLN A 280 -18.05 -17.40 -7.44
CA GLN A 280 -19.20 -18.22 -7.82
C GLN A 280 -20.34 -17.41 -8.42
N LYS A 281 -20.67 -16.26 -7.81
CA LYS A 281 -21.83 -15.46 -8.23
C LYS A 281 -21.55 -14.65 -9.50
N THR A 282 -20.30 -14.19 -9.70
CA THR A 282 -19.96 -13.44 -10.92
C THR A 282 -19.59 -14.32 -12.09
N GLY A 283 -19.08 -15.53 -11.86
CA GLY A 283 -18.48 -16.38 -12.87
C GLY A 283 -17.23 -15.78 -13.55
N ARG A 284 -16.76 -14.63 -13.05
CA ARG A 284 -15.60 -13.91 -13.59
C ARG A 284 -14.28 -14.51 -13.04
N PRO A 285 -13.18 -14.40 -13.79
CA PRO A 285 -11.86 -14.78 -13.27
C PRO A 285 -11.50 -13.95 -12.03
N VAL A 286 -11.11 -14.62 -10.95
CA VAL A 286 -10.74 -13.97 -9.68
C VAL A 286 -9.24 -14.14 -9.44
N TYR A 287 -8.61 -13.05 -9.05
CA TYR A 287 -7.18 -12.95 -8.81
C TYR A 287 -6.87 -12.32 -7.46
N PHE A 288 -5.73 -12.69 -6.90
CA PHE A 288 -5.15 -12.14 -5.69
C PHE A 288 -3.80 -11.51 -5.99
N SER A 289 -3.58 -10.33 -5.43
CA SER A 289 -2.25 -9.74 -5.47
C SER A 289 -1.27 -10.56 -4.59
N THR A 290 0.02 -10.46 -4.87
CA THR A 290 1.07 -11.12 -4.07
C THR A 290 1.18 -10.55 -2.63
N PHE A 291 0.47 -9.48 -2.33
CA PHE A 291 0.43 -8.84 -1.00
C PHE A 291 -0.69 -9.36 -0.10
N LEU A 292 -1.51 -10.31 -0.57
CA LEU A 292 -2.60 -10.88 0.23
C LEU A 292 -2.14 -12.10 0.99
N SER A 293 -2.04 -11.97 2.31
CA SER A 293 -1.74 -13.09 3.22
C SER A 293 -2.92 -14.05 3.38
N GLU A 294 -4.15 -13.58 3.18
CA GLU A 294 -5.38 -14.36 3.28
C GLU A 294 -5.45 -15.44 2.21
N ALA A 295 -4.94 -15.15 1.00
CA ALA A 295 -4.80 -16.15 -0.05
C ALA A 295 -3.87 -17.32 0.32
N ASN A 296 -3.17 -17.23 1.45
CA ASN A 296 -2.28 -18.24 1.98
C ASN A 296 -2.97 -19.18 3.02
N ASP A 297 -4.30 -19.07 3.24
CA ASP A 297 -5.03 -20.09 4.02
C ASP A 297 -4.94 -21.46 3.36
N TYR A 298 -4.58 -22.49 4.15
CA TYR A 298 -4.23 -23.84 3.63
C TYR A 298 -5.33 -24.47 2.76
N LYS A 299 -6.60 -24.33 3.13
CA LYS A 299 -7.71 -24.92 2.36
C LYS A 299 -8.00 -24.14 1.09
N PHE A 300 -7.86 -22.82 1.17
CA PHE A 300 -8.06 -21.94 0.04
C PHE A 300 -6.93 -22.06 -0.97
N GLN A 301 -5.68 -22.21 -0.50
CA GLN A 301 -4.47 -22.37 -1.33
C GLN A 301 -4.55 -23.51 -2.36
N GLN A 302 -5.30 -24.59 -2.06
CA GLN A 302 -5.45 -25.70 -3.00
C GLN A 302 -6.08 -25.27 -4.34
N ASN A 303 -6.78 -24.16 -4.35
CA ASN A 303 -7.46 -23.59 -5.51
C ASN A 303 -6.81 -22.28 -6.02
N VAL A 304 -5.60 -21.98 -5.55
CA VAL A 304 -4.87 -20.75 -5.92
C VAL A 304 -3.63 -21.12 -6.73
N TYR A 305 -3.55 -20.58 -7.93
CA TYR A 305 -2.51 -20.89 -8.93
C TYR A 305 -1.74 -19.62 -9.28
N SER A 306 -0.41 -19.64 -9.08
CA SER A 306 0.44 -18.50 -9.43
C SER A 306 0.61 -18.39 -10.94
N GLU A 307 0.21 -17.25 -11.51
CA GLU A 307 0.35 -16.91 -12.93
C GLU A 307 1.42 -15.82 -13.20
N GLY A 308 2.34 -15.65 -12.26
CA GLY A 308 3.36 -14.60 -12.25
C GLY A 308 3.12 -13.66 -11.09
N LEU A 309 2.87 -12.37 -11.34
CA LEU A 309 2.64 -11.35 -10.32
C LEU A 309 1.20 -11.37 -9.74
N VAL A 310 0.36 -12.30 -10.20
CA VAL A 310 -0.98 -12.55 -9.68
C VAL A 310 -1.17 -14.03 -9.38
N ASN A 311 -2.07 -14.30 -8.46
CA ASN A 311 -2.50 -15.65 -8.12
C ASN A 311 -3.98 -15.81 -8.49
N ARG A 312 -4.31 -16.74 -9.38
CA ARG A 312 -5.67 -17.00 -9.83
C ARG A 312 -6.37 -18.00 -8.93
N TYR A 313 -7.63 -17.73 -8.55
CA TYR A 313 -8.52 -18.71 -7.97
C TYR A 313 -9.16 -19.59 -9.05
N SER A 314 -9.05 -20.91 -8.93
CA SER A 314 -9.71 -21.87 -9.83
C SER A 314 -9.97 -23.19 -9.12
N THR A 315 -11.20 -23.68 -9.20
CA THR A 315 -11.57 -25.04 -8.71
C THR A 315 -11.17 -26.13 -9.69
N VAL A 316 -10.75 -25.74 -10.90
CA VAL A 316 -10.31 -26.67 -11.96
C VAL A 316 -8.80 -26.51 -12.15
N LYS A 317 -8.08 -27.63 -12.13
CA LYS A 317 -6.65 -27.64 -12.43
C LYS A 317 -6.40 -27.30 -13.90
N TYR A 318 -5.38 -26.50 -14.14
CA TYR A 318 -4.91 -26.12 -15.47
C TYR A 318 -3.40 -25.89 -15.48
N ASP A 319 -2.82 -25.70 -16.65
CA ASP A 319 -1.38 -25.41 -16.79
C ASP A 319 -1.09 -23.92 -16.52
N ASN A 320 -1.02 -23.58 -15.23
CA ASN A 320 -0.68 -22.23 -14.80
C ASN A 320 0.77 -21.84 -15.11
N LEU A 321 1.67 -22.81 -15.33
CA LEU A 321 3.05 -22.53 -15.74
C LEU A 321 3.10 -22.02 -17.18
N ALA A 322 2.25 -22.54 -18.09
CA ALA A 322 2.12 -22.00 -19.44
C ALA A 322 1.63 -20.54 -19.43
N VAL A 323 0.66 -20.22 -18.55
CA VAL A 323 0.18 -18.83 -18.39
C VAL A 323 1.28 -17.93 -17.83
N LYS A 324 2.00 -18.37 -16.79
CA LYS A 324 3.15 -17.64 -16.22
C LYS A 324 4.23 -17.37 -17.27
N ARG A 325 4.52 -18.36 -18.12
CA ARG A 325 5.48 -18.24 -19.22
C ARG A 325 5.02 -17.17 -20.22
N ARG A 326 3.78 -17.25 -20.71
CA ARG A 326 3.20 -16.22 -21.58
C ARG A 326 3.30 -14.84 -20.96
N ASN A 327 2.93 -14.69 -19.70
CA ASN A 327 2.99 -13.40 -18.99
C ASN A 327 4.42 -12.84 -18.98
N PHE A 328 5.43 -13.66 -18.71
CA PHE A 328 6.83 -13.25 -18.72
C PHE A 328 7.37 -12.96 -20.14
N GLU A 329 7.07 -13.82 -21.10
CA GLU A 329 7.65 -13.74 -22.43
C GLU A 329 7.02 -12.67 -23.33
N GLU A 330 5.69 -12.42 -23.16
CA GLU A 330 4.87 -11.68 -24.13
C GLU A 330 4.11 -10.49 -23.53
N VAL A 331 3.81 -10.50 -22.21
CA VAL A 331 2.86 -9.55 -21.61
C VAL A 331 3.54 -8.50 -20.75
N TYR A 332 4.48 -8.92 -19.89
CA TYR A 332 5.07 -8.02 -18.90
C TYR A 332 6.07 -7.05 -19.51
N LEU A 333 5.93 -5.79 -19.15
CA LEU A 333 6.91 -4.76 -19.40
C LEU A 333 7.99 -4.85 -18.31
N THR A 334 9.20 -5.26 -18.67
CA THR A 334 10.30 -5.49 -17.71
C THR A 334 11.45 -4.48 -17.84
N ASP A 335 11.38 -3.59 -18.81
CA ASP A 335 12.46 -2.61 -19.08
C ASP A 335 12.69 -1.67 -17.91
N TYR A 336 11.62 -1.29 -17.19
CA TYR A 336 11.70 -0.42 -16.01
C TYR A 336 12.54 -1.03 -14.86
N LEU A 337 12.76 -2.34 -14.87
CA LEU A 337 13.60 -3.02 -13.88
C LEU A 337 15.10 -2.75 -14.12
N PHE A 338 15.49 -2.43 -15.35
CA PHE A 338 16.87 -2.22 -15.76
C PHE A 338 17.21 -0.75 -15.99
N GLU A 339 16.23 0.03 -16.43
CA GLU A 339 16.44 1.41 -16.86
C GLU A 339 15.55 2.38 -16.09
N THR A 340 16.12 3.46 -15.60
CA THR A 340 15.40 4.51 -14.89
C THR A 340 15.16 5.68 -15.81
N PHE A 341 13.98 5.75 -16.42
CA PHE A 341 13.59 6.85 -17.31
C PHE A 341 13.02 8.05 -16.55
N VAL A 342 12.47 7.80 -15.37
CA VAL A 342 11.90 8.82 -14.49
C VAL A 342 12.48 8.62 -13.10
N PRO A 343 12.93 9.68 -12.41
CA PRO A 343 13.41 9.56 -11.04
C PRO A 343 12.34 8.93 -10.14
N GLU A 344 12.77 7.95 -9.32
CA GLU A 344 11.87 7.31 -8.38
C GLU A 344 11.59 8.23 -7.20
N SER A 345 10.31 8.49 -6.93
CA SER A 345 9.85 9.36 -5.83
C SER A 345 9.65 8.63 -4.49
N TYR A 346 9.67 7.29 -4.49
CA TYR A 346 9.42 6.43 -3.33
C TYR A 346 10.64 5.55 -3.04
N ASN A 347 11.76 6.17 -2.71
CA ASN A 347 13.06 5.50 -2.62
C ASN A 347 13.10 4.35 -1.61
N ALA A 348 12.38 4.45 -0.48
CA ALA A 348 12.42 3.44 0.56
C ALA A 348 11.63 2.17 0.21
N THR A 349 10.52 2.30 -0.51
CA THR A 349 9.56 1.19 -0.71
C THR A 349 9.52 0.66 -2.14
N ALA A 350 9.86 1.49 -3.14
CA ALA A 350 9.71 1.14 -4.55
C ALA A 350 10.53 -0.10 -4.95
N TYR A 351 11.77 -0.18 -4.56
CA TYR A 351 12.61 -1.33 -4.93
C TYR A 351 12.17 -2.63 -4.27
N ARG A 352 11.55 -2.57 -3.08
CA ARG A 352 11.04 -3.77 -2.39
C ARG A 352 9.92 -4.47 -3.15
N VAL A 353 9.08 -3.74 -3.89
CA VAL A 353 7.99 -4.36 -4.66
C VAL A 353 8.52 -5.32 -5.71
N ASN A 354 9.67 -5.00 -6.30
CA ASN A 354 10.27 -5.84 -7.34
C ASN A 354 10.81 -7.18 -6.79
N LEU A 355 11.09 -7.28 -5.48
CA LEU A 355 11.48 -8.55 -4.86
C LEU A 355 10.41 -9.64 -5.03
N ASN A 356 9.15 -9.27 -5.25
CA ASN A 356 8.08 -10.25 -5.53
C ASN A 356 8.31 -11.05 -6.81
N TYR A 357 9.11 -10.55 -7.76
CA TYR A 357 9.48 -11.33 -8.95
C TYR A 357 10.27 -12.59 -8.60
N LEU A 358 11.06 -12.59 -7.54
CA LEU A 358 11.91 -13.72 -7.15
C LEU A 358 11.09 -14.99 -6.86
N PRO A 359 10.19 -15.02 -5.86
CA PRO A 359 9.38 -16.21 -5.59
C PRO A 359 8.37 -16.49 -6.71
N CYS A 360 7.83 -15.47 -7.35
CA CYS A 360 6.82 -15.64 -8.40
C CYS A 360 7.37 -16.36 -9.64
N PHE A 361 8.63 -16.16 -9.98
CA PHE A 361 9.23 -16.70 -11.23
C PHE A 361 10.23 -17.84 -11.02
N LYS A 362 10.49 -18.24 -9.77
CA LYS A 362 11.37 -19.38 -9.49
C LYS A 362 10.95 -20.65 -10.25
N SER A 363 9.67 -21.01 -10.20
CA SER A 363 9.18 -22.21 -10.90
C SER A 363 9.35 -22.15 -12.42
N LEU A 364 9.29 -20.97 -13.00
CA LEU A 364 9.54 -20.76 -14.44
C LEU A 364 11.03 -20.89 -14.75
N LEU A 365 11.90 -20.37 -13.90
CA LEU A 365 13.34 -20.51 -14.03
C LEU A 365 13.74 -22.00 -14.00
N ASP A 366 13.18 -22.76 -13.05
CA ASP A 366 13.40 -24.22 -12.94
C ASP A 366 12.89 -24.98 -14.19
N TYR A 367 11.76 -24.54 -14.74
CA TYR A 367 11.22 -25.09 -15.99
C TYR A 367 12.17 -24.86 -17.18
N TYR A 368 12.70 -23.66 -17.37
CA TYR A 368 13.64 -23.38 -18.47
C TYR A 368 14.92 -24.21 -18.33
N ARG A 369 15.44 -24.38 -17.11
CA ARG A 369 16.58 -25.24 -16.83
C ARG A 369 16.31 -26.68 -17.22
N LYS A 370 15.16 -27.22 -16.76
CA LYS A 370 14.76 -28.60 -17.03
C LYS A 370 14.54 -28.88 -18.52
N THR A 371 14.02 -27.92 -19.25
CA THR A 371 13.73 -28.05 -20.70
C THR A 371 14.90 -27.67 -21.59
N GLY A 372 16.02 -27.19 -21.03
CA GLY A 372 17.17 -26.76 -21.78
C GLY A 372 16.98 -25.48 -22.59
N ASN A 373 15.93 -24.67 -22.27
CA ASN A 373 15.69 -23.40 -22.93
C ASN A 373 16.65 -22.33 -22.39
N LYS A 374 17.90 -22.40 -22.85
CA LYS A 374 19.01 -21.59 -22.34
C LYS A 374 18.79 -20.09 -22.52
N ALA A 375 18.21 -19.68 -23.65
CA ALA A 375 17.98 -18.26 -23.94
C ALA A 375 17.01 -17.63 -22.93
N GLN A 376 15.90 -18.30 -22.62
CA GLN A 376 14.92 -17.81 -21.65
C GLN A 376 15.41 -17.97 -20.20
N GLU A 377 16.16 -19.03 -19.91
CA GLU A 377 16.84 -19.17 -18.61
C GLU A 377 17.75 -17.98 -18.33
N ASP A 378 18.62 -17.64 -19.29
CA ASP A 378 19.58 -16.55 -19.14
C ASP A 378 18.87 -15.19 -19.00
N LYS A 379 17.81 -14.95 -19.79
CA LYS A 379 17.00 -13.72 -19.71
C LYS A 379 16.36 -13.58 -18.33
N LEU A 380 15.68 -14.63 -17.86
CA LEU A 380 14.98 -14.60 -16.57
C LEU A 380 15.98 -14.54 -15.42
N TYR A 381 17.04 -15.33 -15.43
CA TYR A 381 18.07 -15.29 -14.40
C TYR A 381 18.72 -13.89 -14.28
N LYS A 382 19.06 -13.27 -15.42
CA LYS A 382 19.63 -11.92 -15.46
C LYS A 382 18.68 -10.91 -14.80
N MET A 383 17.38 -11.00 -15.09
CA MET A 383 16.37 -10.11 -14.49
C MET A 383 16.29 -10.32 -12.97
N LEU A 384 16.12 -11.55 -12.51
CA LEU A 384 15.98 -11.85 -11.07
C LEU A 384 17.26 -11.47 -10.30
N LYS A 385 18.43 -11.75 -10.87
CA LYS A 385 19.72 -11.39 -10.29
C LYS A 385 19.89 -9.86 -10.19
N HIS A 386 19.48 -9.13 -11.22
CA HIS A 386 19.53 -7.66 -11.23
C HIS A 386 18.61 -7.06 -10.15
N ILE A 387 17.40 -7.57 -10.02
CA ILE A 387 16.46 -7.15 -8.94
C ILE A 387 17.10 -7.39 -7.56
N LEU A 388 17.66 -8.58 -7.35
CA LEU A 388 18.27 -8.94 -6.07
C LEU A 388 19.49 -8.05 -5.75
N ASP A 389 20.34 -7.79 -6.73
CA ASP A 389 21.52 -6.95 -6.55
C ASP A 389 21.17 -5.50 -6.22
N ASN A 390 20.16 -4.94 -6.88
CA ASN A 390 19.68 -3.57 -6.62
C ASN A 390 18.91 -3.45 -5.29
N SER A 391 18.48 -4.57 -4.72
CA SER A 391 17.81 -4.60 -3.42
C SER A 391 18.73 -5.00 -2.27
N LYS A 392 20.04 -5.13 -2.51
CA LYS A 392 21.00 -5.65 -1.54
C LYS A 392 21.02 -4.85 -0.23
N ASP A 393 20.91 -3.53 -0.33
CA ASP A 393 20.92 -2.64 0.85
C ASP A 393 19.57 -2.62 1.61
N LEU A 394 18.54 -3.26 1.04
CA LEU A 394 17.20 -3.40 1.61
C LEU A 394 16.99 -4.75 2.31
N LEU A 395 17.95 -5.65 2.21
CA LEU A 395 17.89 -7.02 2.71
C LEU A 395 19.01 -7.25 3.73
N ASP A 396 18.71 -8.04 4.77
CA ASP A 396 19.78 -8.55 5.60
C ASP A 396 20.59 -9.65 4.85
N LYS A 397 21.73 -10.05 5.43
CA LYS A 397 22.62 -11.05 4.81
C LYS A 397 21.96 -12.42 4.63
N GLU A 398 21.05 -12.81 5.51
CA GLU A 398 20.37 -14.10 5.47
C GLU A 398 19.26 -14.08 4.41
N GLU A 399 18.49 -13.00 4.34
CA GLU A 399 17.46 -12.78 3.32
C GLU A 399 18.09 -12.74 1.91
N TYR A 400 19.15 -11.95 1.72
CA TYR A 400 19.87 -11.91 0.45
C TYR A 400 20.38 -13.29 0.04
N LYS A 401 21.02 -14.02 0.97
CA LYS A 401 21.50 -15.37 0.73
C LYS A 401 20.38 -16.32 0.37
N ARG A 402 19.24 -16.28 1.07
CA ARG A 402 18.08 -17.13 0.77
C ARG A 402 17.61 -16.91 -0.66
N TYR A 403 17.34 -15.67 -1.07
CA TYR A 403 16.93 -15.36 -2.43
C TYR A 403 17.99 -15.75 -3.47
N TYR A 404 19.26 -15.50 -3.18
CA TYR A 404 20.34 -15.90 -4.07
C TYR A 404 20.39 -17.42 -4.25
N ASP A 405 20.25 -18.19 -3.16
CA ASP A 405 20.25 -19.66 -3.20
C ASP A 405 19.06 -20.21 -3.99
N GLU A 406 17.92 -19.53 -4.01
CA GLU A 406 16.75 -19.90 -4.79
C GLU A 406 16.94 -19.72 -6.29
N ILE A 407 17.68 -18.72 -6.72
CA ILE A 407 17.88 -18.39 -8.16
C ILE A 407 19.22 -18.84 -8.73
N LYS A 408 20.22 -19.14 -7.90
CA LYS A 408 21.55 -19.54 -8.36
C LYS A 408 21.50 -20.75 -9.31
N ARG A 409 22.49 -20.80 -10.18
CA ARG A 409 22.66 -21.89 -11.17
C ARG A 409 23.19 -23.15 -10.54
#